data_0f0b93234134c2aa4c78c064e470db3f
#
_entry.id   0f0b93234134c2aa4c78c064e470db3f
#
_cell.length_a   1.000
_cell.length_b   1.000
_cell.length_c   1.000
_cell.angle_alpha   90.00
_cell.angle_beta   90.00
_cell.angle_gamma   90.00
#
_symmetry.space_group_name_H-M   'P 1'
#
loop_
_entity.id
_entity.type
_entity.pdbx_description
1 polymer ?
#
loop_
_entity_poly.entity_id
_entity_poly.type
_entity_poly.pdbx_seq_one_letter_code
_entity_poly.pdbx_strand_id
1 'polypeptide(L)'
;VEKFRAIYTWVCNNISSDSNQHNTVARMRRKFQNDSTALIKWNNEFKRHAFKKLLKHKKTMCTGYAYLIKELSFLANLECEIVDGYARSADANIAQLETPNHSWNAVNLNNKWYLCDATWSSGFMILDHIFVKEYNTGYFLADPLLFAKSHIPLQKKWLLNNTLIQNKHVVGPLVYGETFKHNSVPVGPEKMSVDIYKNT
;
A
#
# COMPACT_ATOMS: atom_id res chain seq x y z
N VAL A 1 13.59 17.12 1.31
CA VAL A 1 13.35 15.89 2.08
C VAL A 1 12.62 16.20 3.38
N GLU A 2 13.08 17.17 4.19
CA GLU A 2 12.57 17.46 5.54
C GLU A 2 11.07 17.79 5.58
N LYS A 3 10.57 18.65 4.67
CA LYS A 3 9.14 18.95 4.55
C LYS A 3 8.31 17.68 4.32
N PHE A 4 8.76 16.80 3.42
CA PHE A 4 8.06 15.56 3.14
C PHE A 4 8.10 14.60 4.32
N ARG A 5 9.23 14.49 5.01
CA ARG A 5 9.37 13.68 6.23
C ARG A 5 8.37 14.13 7.30
N ALA A 6 8.23 15.45 7.52
CA ALA A 6 7.29 15.99 8.49
C ALA A 6 5.84 15.61 8.16
N ILE A 7 5.43 15.77 6.89
CA ILE A 7 4.10 15.38 6.39
C ILE A 7 3.88 13.89 6.60
N TYR A 8 4.80 13.06 6.12
CA TYR A 8 4.71 11.62 6.17
C TYR A 8 4.61 11.10 7.60
N THR A 9 5.50 11.54 8.47
CA THR A 9 5.52 11.15 9.89
C THR A 9 4.24 11.59 10.59
N TRP A 10 3.76 12.81 10.30
CA TRP A 10 2.49 13.27 10.87
C TRP A 10 1.32 12.38 10.45
N VAL A 11 1.20 12.07 9.17
CA VAL A 11 0.14 11.19 8.66
C VAL A 11 0.23 9.80 9.31
N CYS A 12 1.41 9.19 9.32
CA CYS A 12 1.61 7.87 9.92
C CYS A 12 1.26 7.84 11.41
N ASN A 13 1.57 8.90 12.16
CA ASN A 13 1.32 8.94 13.60
C ASN A 13 -0.13 9.34 13.97
N ASN A 14 -0.82 10.08 13.12
CA ASN A 14 -2.14 10.61 13.46
C ASN A 14 -3.32 9.89 12.79
N ILE A 15 -3.07 9.14 11.71
CA ILE A 15 -4.11 8.41 10.99
C ILE A 15 -4.03 6.93 11.35
N SER A 16 -5.17 6.27 11.53
CA SER A 16 -5.27 4.83 11.80
C SER A 16 -5.92 4.10 10.62
N SER A 17 -5.56 2.83 10.44
CA SER A 17 -6.17 2.00 9.40
C SER A 17 -7.62 1.64 9.74
N ASP A 18 -8.46 1.58 8.71
CA ASP A 18 -9.88 1.23 8.80
C ASP A 18 -10.17 -0.03 7.98
N SER A 19 -10.06 -1.18 8.64
CA SER A 19 -10.32 -2.48 8.02
C SER A 19 -11.76 -2.60 7.49
N ASN A 20 -12.74 -1.97 8.15
CA ASN A 20 -14.13 -1.99 7.69
C ASN A 20 -14.31 -1.26 6.36
N GLN A 21 -13.60 -0.14 6.15
CA GLN A 21 -13.58 0.52 4.83
C GLN A 21 -12.97 -0.37 3.77
N HIS A 22 -11.83 -0.99 4.07
CA HIS A 22 -11.16 -1.91 3.15
C HIS A 22 -12.07 -3.07 2.75
N ASN A 23 -12.67 -3.76 3.70
CA ASN A 23 -13.59 -4.87 3.46
C ASN A 23 -14.83 -4.44 2.65
N THR A 24 -15.35 -3.24 2.93
CA THR A 24 -16.49 -2.69 2.19
C THR A 24 -16.13 -2.45 0.72
N VAL A 25 -14.97 -1.83 0.45
CA VAL A 25 -14.50 -1.58 -0.92
C VAL A 25 -14.23 -2.90 -1.65
N ALA A 26 -13.57 -3.86 -1.02
CA ALA A 26 -13.30 -5.17 -1.62
C ALA A 26 -14.61 -5.92 -1.99
N ARG A 27 -15.61 -5.87 -1.11
CA ARG A 27 -16.94 -6.46 -1.38
C ARG A 27 -17.64 -5.78 -2.55
N MET A 28 -17.59 -4.46 -2.63
CA MET A 28 -18.29 -3.71 -3.68
C MET A 28 -17.58 -3.85 -5.04
N ARG A 29 -16.26 -3.92 -5.06
CA ARG A 29 -15.50 -4.26 -6.28
C ARG A 29 -15.92 -5.62 -6.84
N ARG A 30 -16.04 -6.64 -6.00
CA ARG A 30 -16.55 -7.98 -6.42
C ARG A 30 -17.99 -7.91 -6.90
N LYS A 31 -18.87 -7.17 -6.18
CA LYS A 31 -20.26 -7.02 -6.56
C LYS A 31 -20.44 -6.39 -7.95
N PHE A 32 -19.63 -5.40 -8.27
CA PHE A 32 -19.73 -4.64 -9.53
C PHE A 32 -18.62 -4.99 -10.52
N GLN A 33 -18.00 -6.17 -10.41
CA GLN A 33 -16.88 -6.56 -11.28
C GLN A 33 -17.20 -6.47 -12.78
N ASN A 34 -18.46 -6.71 -13.16
CA ASN A 34 -18.95 -6.67 -14.54
C ASN A 34 -19.78 -5.39 -14.84
N ASP A 35 -19.85 -4.43 -13.93
CA ASP A 35 -20.57 -3.17 -14.08
C ASP A 35 -19.70 -1.99 -13.63
N SER A 36 -18.88 -1.52 -14.54
CA SER A 36 -17.98 -0.39 -14.28
C SER A 36 -18.72 0.91 -13.97
N THR A 37 -19.90 1.12 -14.57
CA THR A 37 -20.71 2.32 -14.35
C THR A 37 -21.27 2.36 -12.93
N ALA A 38 -21.82 1.26 -12.45
CA ALA A 38 -22.28 1.14 -11.07
C ALA A 38 -21.14 1.27 -10.06
N LEU A 39 -19.95 0.70 -10.38
CA LEU A 39 -18.77 0.84 -9.55
C LEU A 39 -18.30 2.29 -9.44
N ILE A 40 -18.26 3.03 -10.56
CA ILE A 40 -17.87 4.45 -10.57
C ILE A 40 -18.86 5.28 -9.75
N LYS A 41 -20.15 5.08 -9.94
CA LYS A 41 -21.21 5.79 -9.18
C LYS A 41 -21.04 5.54 -7.68
N TRP A 42 -20.95 4.28 -7.29
CA TRP A 42 -20.75 3.90 -5.89
C TRP A 42 -19.46 4.49 -5.31
N ASN A 43 -18.33 4.43 -6.03
CA ASN A 43 -17.06 5.01 -5.60
C ASN A 43 -17.17 6.53 -5.33
N ASN A 44 -17.89 7.26 -6.17
CA ASN A 44 -18.05 8.71 -6.01
C ASN A 44 -18.87 9.08 -4.76
N GLU A 45 -19.87 8.28 -4.43
CA GLU A 45 -20.66 8.42 -3.21
C GLU A 45 -19.82 8.02 -1.98
N PHE A 46 -19.15 6.87 -2.07
CA PHE A 46 -18.33 6.35 -0.99
C PHE A 46 -17.15 7.27 -0.61
N LYS A 47 -16.49 7.90 -1.59
CA LYS A 47 -15.40 8.86 -1.35
C LYS A 47 -15.81 9.97 -0.40
N ARG A 48 -17.01 10.53 -0.57
CA ARG A 48 -17.53 11.59 0.30
C ARG A 48 -17.67 11.12 1.75
N HIS A 49 -18.18 9.91 1.93
CA HIS A 49 -18.36 9.31 3.25
C HIS A 49 -17.01 8.98 3.91
N ALA A 50 -16.11 8.34 3.16
CA ALA A 50 -14.77 8.00 3.61
C ALA A 50 -13.98 9.26 4.03
N PHE A 51 -14.08 10.34 3.25
CA PHE A 51 -13.41 11.60 3.56
C PHE A 51 -13.96 12.28 4.83
N LYS A 52 -15.29 12.31 5.00
CA LYS A 52 -15.90 12.79 6.26
C LYS A 52 -15.42 11.99 7.46
N LYS A 53 -15.33 10.66 7.32
CA LYS A 53 -14.84 9.76 8.38
C LYS A 53 -13.36 10.02 8.70
N LEU A 54 -12.54 10.22 7.67
CA LEU A 54 -11.12 10.56 7.83
C LEU A 54 -10.96 11.85 8.63
N LEU A 55 -11.66 12.93 8.26
CA LEU A 55 -11.57 14.22 8.95
C LEU A 55 -12.06 14.13 10.41
N LYS A 56 -13.15 13.41 10.65
CA LYS A 56 -13.78 13.31 11.98
C LYS A 56 -13.06 12.34 12.91
N HIS A 57 -12.65 11.18 12.40
CA HIS A 57 -12.17 10.08 13.23
C HIS A 57 -10.69 9.72 12.99
N LYS A 58 -10.02 10.40 12.05
CA LYS A 58 -8.63 10.13 11.67
C LYS A 58 -8.39 8.65 11.33
N LYS A 59 -9.37 8.05 10.63
CA LYS A 59 -9.34 6.64 10.19
C LYS A 59 -9.65 6.55 8.71
N THR A 60 -8.85 5.76 7.98
CA THR A 60 -9.05 5.52 6.56
C THR A 60 -8.36 4.23 6.10
N MET A 61 -8.60 3.84 4.85
CA MET A 61 -7.89 2.76 4.16
C MET A 61 -6.69 3.30 3.36
N CYS A 62 -5.92 2.42 2.71
CA CYS A 62 -4.71 2.77 1.93
C CYS A 62 -4.91 3.94 0.96
N THR A 63 -6.00 3.95 0.20
CA THR A 63 -6.30 5.03 -0.75
C THR A 63 -6.45 6.39 -0.05
N GLY A 64 -7.03 6.41 1.16
CA GLY A 64 -7.16 7.65 1.94
C GLY A 64 -5.81 8.14 2.50
N TYR A 65 -4.93 7.23 2.91
CA TYR A 65 -3.55 7.58 3.27
C TYR A 65 -2.80 8.19 2.07
N ALA A 66 -2.86 7.50 0.93
CA ALA A 66 -2.19 7.96 -0.29
C ALA A 66 -2.72 9.33 -0.76
N TYR A 67 -4.03 9.55 -0.67
CA TYR A 67 -4.66 10.82 -0.98
C TYR A 67 -4.18 11.92 -0.02
N LEU A 68 -4.16 11.66 1.28
CA LEU A 68 -3.74 12.66 2.28
C LEU A 68 -2.27 13.06 2.10
N ILE A 69 -1.39 12.10 1.85
CA ILE A 69 0.02 12.37 1.53
C ILE A 69 0.13 13.26 0.27
N LYS A 70 -0.61 12.94 -0.80
CA LYS A 70 -0.60 13.72 -2.04
C LYS A 70 -1.06 15.17 -1.80
N GLU A 71 -2.20 15.36 -1.12
CA GLU A 71 -2.76 16.70 -0.88
C GLU A 71 -1.86 17.55 0.02
N LEU A 72 -1.34 16.99 1.11
CA LEU A 72 -0.42 17.71 1.99
C LEU A 72 0.91 18.04 1.30
N SER A 73 1.39 17.14 0.43
CA SER A 73 2.58 17.40 -0.41
C SER A 73 2.33 18.54 -1.38
N PHE A 74 1.17 18.55 -2.05
CA PHE A 74 0.78 19.64 -2.95
C PHE A 74 0.77 20.99 -2.23
N LEU A 75 0.17 21.07 -1.05
CA LEU A 75 0.16 22.30 -0.23
C LEU A 75 1.57 22.73 0.22
N ALA A 76 2.51 21.80 0.29
CA ALA A 76 3.92 22.06 0.60
C ALA A 76 4.79 22.37 -0.65
N ASN A 77 4.19 22.48 -1.85
CA ASN A 77 4.86 22.59 -3.14
C ASN A 77 5.82 21.43 -3.45
N LEU A 78 5.37 20.21 -3.14
CA LEU A 78 6.06 18.96 -3.47
C LEU A 78 5.21 18.18 -4.47
N GLU A 79 5.83 17.70 -5.53
CA GLU A 79 5.19 16.82 -6.51
C GLU A 79 5.04 15.42 -5.93
N CYS A 80 3.80 14.93 -5.86
CA CYS A 80 3.50 13.62 -5.29
C CYS A 80 2.36 12.96 -6.05
N GLU A 81 2.52 11.68 -6.41
CA GLU A 81 1.53 10.91 -7.13
C GLU A 81 1.00 9.74 -6.30
N ILE A 82 -0.26 9.38 -6.55
CA ILE A 82 -0.84 8.15 -6.03
C ILE A 82 -0.52 7.03 -7.01
N VAL A 83 -0.01 5.94 -6.49
CA VAL A 83 0.29 4.73 -7.24
C VAL A 83 -0.67 3.64 -6.81
N ASP A 84 -1.46 3.14 -7.75
CA ASP A 84 -2.33 1.98 -7.54
C ASP A 84 -1.63 0.71 -8.02
N GLY A 85 -1.85 -0.38 -7.29
CA GLY A 85 -1.23 -1.65 -7.62
C GLY A 85 -1.63 -2.80 -6.71
N TYR A 86 -0.77 -3.80 -6.69
CA TYR A 86 -0.94 -4.99 -5.88
C TYR A 86 0.06 -4.97 -4.73
N ALA A 87 -0.44 -5.07 -3.50
CA ALA A 87 0.39 -5.31 -2.33
C ALA A 87 0.35 -6.80 -1.97
N ARG A 88 1.52 -7.38 -1.81
CA ARG A 88 1.72 -8.78 -1.46
C ARG A 88 1.93 -8.90 0.05
N SER A 89 1.03 -9.62 0.71
CA SER A 89 1.10 -9.93 2.14
C SER A 89 0.80 -11.40 2.40
N ALA A 90 0.95 -11.86 3.62
CA ALA A 90 0.60 -13.23 4.00
C ALA A 90 -0.87 -13.56 3.70
N ASP A 91 -1.75 -12.54 3.82
CA ASP A 91 -3.19 -12.72 3.64
C ASP A 91 -3.67 -12.50 2.19
N ALA A 92 -2.77 -12.08 1.28
CA ALA A 92 -3.13 -11.72 -0.08
C ALA A 92 -2.32 -12.49 -1.13
N ASN A 93 -2.94 -13.51 -1.72
CA ASN A 93 -2.40 -14.14 -2.93
C ASN A 93 -2.70 -13.25 -4.14
N ILE A 94 -1.78 -12.36 -4.49
CA ILE A 94 -1.96 -11.37 -5.57
C ILE A 94 -2.10 -12.00 -6.95
N ALA A 95 -1.62 -13.22 -7.17
CA ALA A 95 -1.79 -13.95 -8.44
C ALA A 95 -3.27 -14.22 -8.76
N GLN A 96 -4.11 -14.33 -7.72
CA GLN A 96 -5.54 -14.58 -7.83
C GLN A 96 -6.38 -13.30 -7.83
N LEU A 97 -5.77 -12.12 -7.64
CA LEU A 97 -6.49 -10.87 -7.62
C LEU A 97 -6.76 -10.35 -9.04
N GLU A 98 -8.01 -10.13 -9.37
CA GLU A 98 -8.43 -9.52 -10.65
C GLU A 98 -8.24 -8.00 -10.64
N THR A 99 -8.35 -7.38 -9.46
CA THR A 99 -8.24 -5.92 -9.29
C THR A 99 -7.17 -5.55 -8.29
N PRO A 100 -6.55 -4.36 -8.44
CA PRO A 100 -5.59 -3.85 -7.48
C PRO A 100 -6.16 -3.81 -6.06
N ASN A 101 -5.34 -4.17 -5.08
CA ASN A 101 -5.75 -4.23 -3.68
C ASN A 101 -5.15 -3.13 -2.82
N HIS A 102 -4.22 -2.31 -3.36
CA HIS A 102 -3.47 -1.34 -2.57
C HIS A 102 -3.16 -0.06 -3.33
N SER A 103 -2.91 1.02 -2.56
CA SER A 103 -2.46 2.32 -3.06
C SER A 103 -1.38 2.88 -2.14
N TRP A 104 -0.34 3.48 -2.75
CA TRP A 104 0.77 4.13 -2.06
C TRP A 104 1.18 5.41 -2.79
N ASN A 105 2.35 5.98 -2.50
CA ASN A 105 2.79 7.21 -3.15
C ASN A 105 4.16 7.10 -3.80
N ALA A 106 4.33 7.85 -4.87
CA ALA A 106 5.62 8.28 -5.39
C ALA A 106 5.76 9.79 -5.19
N VAL A 107 6.89 10.25 -4.65
CA VAL A 107 7.20 11.66 -4.39
C VAL A 107 8.46 12.08 -5.12
N ASN A 108 8.42 13.24 -5.75
CA ASN A 108 9.58 13.84 -6.39
C ASN A 108 10.30 14.77 -5.41
N LEU A 109 11.53 14.45 -5.10
CA LEU A 109 12.39 15.24 -4.22
C LEU A 109 13.72 15.52 -4.94
N ASN A 110 14.01 16.80 -5.20
CA ASN A 110 15.21 17.22 -5.93
C ASN A 110 15.36 16.52 -7.30
N ASN A 111 14.29 16.51 -8.09
CA ASN A 111 14.21 15.88 -9.43
C ASN A 111 14.45 14.37 -9.43
N LYS A 112 14.27 13.70 -8.31
CA LYS A 112 14.30 12.23 -8.22
C LYS A 112 13.03 11.72 -7.56
N TRP A 113 12.45 10.67 -8.15
CA TRP A 113 11.29 9.98 -7.61
C TRP A 113 11.68 8.95 -6.55
N TYR A 114 10.87 8.90 -5.50
CA TYR A 114 11.01 7.95 -4.41
C TYR A 114 9.66 7.32 -4.09
N LEU A 115 9.67 6.08 -3.61
CA LEU A 115 8.46 5.35 -3.21
C LEU A 115 8.27 5.41 -1.70
N CYS A 116 7.01 5.49 -1.27
CA CYS A 116 6.66 5.39 0.14
C CYS A 116 5.24 4.86 0.35
N ASP A 117 5.03 4.17 1.46
CA ASP A 117 3.72 3.67 1.86
C ASP A 117 3.39 4.05 3.31
N ALA A 118 2.60 5.11 3.46
CA ALA A 118 2.18 5.60 4.77
C ALA A 118 1.22 4.63 5.49
N THR A 119 0.50 3.78 4.76
CA THR A 119 -0.40 2.78 5.36
C THR A 119 0.40 1.74 6.12
N TRP A 120 1.38 1.15 5.47
CA TRP A 120 2.24 0.12 6.06
C TRP A 120 3.25 0.70 7.06
N SER A 121 3.65 1.96 6.89
CA SER A 121 4.44 2.68 7.89
C SER A 121 3.68 3.00 9.16
N SER A 122 2.34 3.11 9.12
CA SER A 122 1.54 3.51 10.28
C SER A 122 1.35 2.41 11.31
N GLY A 123 1.54 1.15 10.93
CA GLY A 123 1.31 -0.02 11.76
C GLY A 123 0.88 -1.24 10.96
N PHE A 124 0.37 -2.23 11.64
CA PHE A 124 -0.01 -3.51 11.05
C PHE A 124 -1.35 -4.03 11.62
N MET A 125 -1.91 -5.01 10.92
CA MET A 125 -3.11 -5.71 11.36
C MET A 125 -2.72 -6.99 12.09
N ILE A 126 -3.36 -7.27 13.23
CA ILE A 126 -3.29 -8.56 13.91
C ILE A 126 -4.58 -9.34 13.67
N LEU A 127 -4.67 -10.53 14.25
CA LEU A 127 -5.88 -11.35 14.24
C LEU A 127 -7.11 -10.51 14.62
N ASP A 128 -8.27 -10.86 14.06
CA ASP A 128 -9.54 -10.14 14.24
C ASP A 128 -9.57 -8.72 13.64
N HIS A 129 -8.68 -8.42 12.68
CA HIS A 129 -8.61 -7.13 11.99
C HIS A 129 -8.40 -5.92 12.92
N ILE A 130 -7.74 -6.13 14.05
CA ILE A 130 -7.35 -5.05 14.96
C ILE A 130 -6.09 -4.39 14.43
N PHE A 131 -6.15 -3.06 14.25
CA PHE A 131 -5.00 -2.27 13.84
C PHE A 131 -4.12 -1.94 15.04
N VAL A 132 -2.88 -2.37 15.00
CA VAL A 132 -1.83 -2.00 15.95
C VAL A 132 -1.02 -0.86 15.34
N LYS A 133 -1.01 0.28 16.04
CA LYS A 133 -0.28 1.46 15.60
C LYS A 133 1.18 1.35 16.02
N GLU A 134 2.06 1.24 15.02
CA GLU A 134 3.50 1.15 15.24
C GLU A 134 4.21 1.75 14.03
N TYR A 135 4.81 2.92 14.23
CA TYR A 135 5.47 3.62 13.14
C TYR A 135 6.75 2.92 12.71
N ASN A 136 6.79 2.55 11.44
CA ASN A 136 7.95 1.93 10.81
C ASN A 136 8.50 2.82 9.68
N THR A 137 9.78 3.16 9.75
CA THR A 137 10.45 4.02 8.75
C THR A 137 10.83 3.28 7.48
N GLY A 138 10.75 1.95 7.45
CA GLY A 138 11.20 1.13 6.32
C GLY A 138 10.51 1.44 4.99
N TYR A 139 9.26 1.88 5.03
CA TYR A 139 8.50 2.27 3.83
C TYR A 139 8.61 3.76 3.49
N PHE A 140 9.47 4.51 4.16
CA PHE A 140 9.73 5.92 3.87
C PHE A 140 10.89 6.06 2.89
N LEU A 141 10.63 6.53 1.67
CA LEU A 141 11.62 6.65 0.59
C LEU A 141 12.41 5.33 0.38
N ALA A 142 11.66 4.23 0.36
CA ALA A 142 12.20 2.88 0.33
C ALA A 142 13.01 2.58 -0.94
N ASP A 143 13.98 1.67 -0.82
CA ASP A 143 14.71 1.16 -1.98
C ASP A 143 13.75 0.52 -2.99
N PRO A 144 13.76 0.92 -4.28
CA PRO A 144 12.81 0.43 -5.26
C PRO A 144 12.91 -1.08 -5.53
N LEU A 145 14.08 -1.70 -5.40
CA LEU A 145 14.25 -3.14 -5.62
C LEU A 145 13.61 -3.96 -4.51
N LEU A 146 13.76 -3.50 -3.26
CA LEU A 146 13.11 -4.12 -2.12
C LEU A 146 11.60 -3.85 -2.16
N PHE A 147 11.19 -2.60 -2.43
CA PHE A 147 9.79 -2.22 -2.48
C PHE A 147 8.99 -3.04 -3.50
N ALA A 148 9.58 -3.31 -4.67
CA ALA A 148 8.99 -4.11 -5.72
C ALA A 148 8.75 -5.59 -5.33
N LYS A 149 9.34 -6.10 -4.27
CA LYS A 149 9.08 -7.46 -3.76
C LYS A 149 7.71 -7.60 -3.09
N SER A 150 7.16 -6.50 -2.59
CA SER A 150 5.85 -6.46 -1.94
C SER A 150 4.85 -5.52 -2.64
N HIS A 151 5.30 -4.57 -3.47
CA HIS A 151 4.45 -3.57 -4.12
C HIS A 151 4.64 -3.60 -5.63
N ILE A 152 3.62 -4.03 -6.36
CA ILE A 152 3.64 -4.17 -7.81
C ILE A 152 2.70 -3.14 -8.42
N PRO A 153 3.21 -2.04 -9.00
CA PRO A 153 2.39 -0.99 -9.55
C PRO A 153 1.68 -1.42 -10.84
N LEU A 154 0.49 -0.87 -11.11
CA LEU A 154 -0.19 -1.03 -12.39
C LEU A 154 0.61 -0.41 -13.54
N GLN A 155 1.22 0.74 -13.29
CA GLN A 155 2.04 1.45 -14.26
C GLN A 155 3.52 1.17 -14.00
N LYS A 156 4.19 0.51 -14.93
CA LYS A 156 5.60 0.09 -14.81
C LYS A 156 6.59 1.22 -14.48
N LYS A 157 6.28 2.48 -14.88
CA LYS A 157 7.12 3.64 -14.56
C LYS A 157 7.35 3.81 -13.05
N TRP A 158 6.41 3.35 -12.22
CA TRP A 158 6.50 3.44 -10.77
C TRP A 158 7.29 2.31 -10.09
N LEU A 159 7.90 1.42 -10.87
CA LEU A 159 8.91 0.50 -10.34
C LEU A 159 10.19 1.25 -9.95
N LEU A 160 10.47 2.39 -10.60
CA LEU A 160 11.66 3.25 -10.42
C LEU A 160 13.00 2.48 -10.52
N ASN A 161 12.98 1.33 -11.15
CA ASN A 161 14.16 0.51 -11.42
C ASN A 161 14.03 -0.14 -12.79
N ASN A 162 15.14 -0.63 -13.33
CA ASN A 162 15.18 -1.32 -14.62
C ASN A 162 14.85 -2.82 -14.49
N THR A 163 14.39 -3.26 -13.33
CA THR A 163 14.09 -4.67 -13.10
C THR A 163 12.81 -5.03 -13.85
N LEU A 164 12.92 -6.00 -14.75
CA LEU A 164 11.79 -6.58 -15.45
C LEU A 164 10.97 -7.45 -14.48
N ILE A 165 10.20 -6.83 -13.59
CA ILE A 165 9.14 -7.56 -12.89
C ILE A 165 8.04 -7.79 -13.93
N GLN A 166 8.15 -8.92 -14.61
CA GLN A 166 7.16 -9.39 -15.55
C GLN A 166 6.05 -10.06 -14.76
N ASN A 167 4.93 -9.36 -14.58
CA ASN A 167 3.67 -9.88 -14.03
C ASN A 167 3.54 -9.90 -12.49
N LYS A 168 2.30 -10.13 -12.03
CA LYS A 168 1.87 -10.35 -10.65
C LYS A 168 2.58 -11.53 -9.93
N HIS A 169 3.41 -12.28 -10.63
CA HIS A 169 4.13 -13.45 -10.13
C HIS A 169 5.49 -13.03 -9.58
N VAL A 170 5.48 -12.34 -8.46
CA VAL A 170 6.72 -12.10 -7.71
C VAL A 170 7.06 -13.38 -6.97
N VAL A 171 8.18 -13.97 -7.36
CA VAL A 171 8.75 -15.15 -6.70
C VAL A 171 9.67 -14.68 -5.57
N GLY A 172 9.70 -15.42 -4.47
CA GLY A 172 10.57 -15.15 -3.34
C GLY A 172 9.85 -14.82 -2.05
N PRO A 173 10.59 -14.63 -0.94
CA PRO A 173 10.02 -14.38 0.36
C PRO A 173 9.25 -13.06 0.41
N LEU A 174 8.30 -13.00 1.34
CA LEU A 174 7.65 -11.74 1.69
C LEU A 174 8.64 -10.82 2.38
N VAL A 175 8.57 -9.53 2.06
CA VAL A 175 9.40 -8.50 2.67
C VAL A 175 8.52 -7.46 3.34
N TYR A 176 8.87 -7.12 4.57
CA TYR A 176 8.16 -6.17 5.41
C TYR A 176 9.10 -5.05 5.87
N GLY A 177 8.53 -4.08 6.59
CA GLY A 177 9.21 -2.87 7.02
C GLY A 177 10.55 -3.08 7.72
N GLU A 178 10.72 -4.13 8.51
CA GLU A 178 11.99 -4.43 9.17
C GLU A 178 13.10 -4.78 8.17
N THR A 179 12.77 -5.49 7.08
CA THR A 179 13.71 -5.76 5.98
C THR A 179 14.24 -4.45 5.37
N PHE A 180 13.34 -3.51 5.11
CA PHE A 180 13.69 -2.20 4.54
C PHE A 180 14.50 -1.35 5.52
N LYS A 181 14.09 -1.35 6.80
CA LYS A 181 14.73 -0.57 7.86
C LYS A 181 16.20 -0.97 8.07
N HIS A 182 16.47 -2.27 8.01
CA HIS A 182 17.81 -2.81 8.21
C HIS A 182 18.58 -3.05 6.92
N ASN A 183 18.02 -2.65 5.78
CA ASN A 183 18.59 -2.84 4.44
C ASN A 183 19.02 -4.31 4.20
N SER A 184 18.23 -5.23 4.73
CA SER A 184 18.50 -6.67 4.69
C SER A 184 18.11 -7.26 3.35
N VAL A 185 18.83 -8.30 2.92
CA VAL A 185 18.50 -9.06 1.72
C VAL A 185 17.82 -10.36 2.13
N PRO A 186 16.56 -10.62 1.70
CA PRO A 186 15.92 -11.90 1.98
C PRO A 186 16.65 -13.04 1.26
N VAL A 187 17.05 -14.07 2.01
CA VAL A 187 17.82 -15.20 1.48
C VAL A 187 16.99 -16.46 1.19
N GLY A 188 15.70 -16.43 1.33
CA GLY A 188 14.82 -17.56 1.03
C GLY A 188 13.63 -17.67 1.98
N PRO A 189 12.73 -18.63 1.79
CA PRO A 189 12.67 -19.55 0.65
C PRO A 189 12.21 -18.86 -0.65
N GLU A 190 12.66 -19.37 -1.79
CA GLU A 190 12.24 -18.84 -3.11
C GLU A 190 10.76 -19.09 -3.39
N LYS A 191 10.19 -20.16 -2.83
CA LYS A 191 8.77 -20.51 -2.91
C LYS A 191 8.19 -20.59 -1.50
N MET A 192 7.11 -19.85 -1.28
CA MET A 192 6.30 -19.95 -0.06
C MET A 192 5.17 -20.97 -0.29
N SER A 193 5.51 -22.25 -0.42
CA SER A 193 4.56 -23.36 -0.40
C SER A 193 4.96 -24.33 0.72
N VAL A 194 3.99 -24.69 1.53
CA VAL A 194 4.16 -25.73 2.56
C VAL A 194 3.32 -26.91 2.14
N ASP A 195 3.95 -28.02 1.80
CA ASP A 195 3.28 -29.29 1.56
C ASP A 195 3.04 -29.97 2.91
N ILE A 196 1.78 -30.08 3.32
CA ILE A 196 1.39 -30.80 4.54
C ILE A 196 1.21 -32.27 4.16
N TYR A 197 2.17 -33.12 4.48
CA TYR A 197 2.01 -34.54 4.38
C TYR A 197 1.19 -35.03 5.57
N LYS A 198 0.00 -35.55 5.32
CA LYS A 198 -0.69 -36.34 6.32
C LYS A 198 0.04 -37.71 6.45
N ASN A 199 0.65 -37.93 7.59
CA ASN A 199 1.08 -39.27 7.94
C ASN A 199 -0.16 -40.18 8.04
N THR A 200 -0.28 -41.10 7.12
CA THR A 200 -1.26 -42.20 7.16
C THR A 200 -0.82 -43.25 8.13
#